data_33ea44d68feea8121f08f3cbdd0fccb3
#
_entry.id   33ea44d68feea8121f08f3cbdd0fccb3
#
_cell.length_a   1.000
_cell.length_b   1.000
_cell.length_c   1.000
_cell.angle_alpha   90.00
_cell.angle_beta   90.00
_cell.angle_gamma   90.00
#
_symmetry.space_group_name_H-M   'P 1'
#
loop_
_entity.id
_entity.type
_entity.pdbx_description
1 polymer ?
#
loop_
_entity_poly.entity_id
_entity_poly.type
_entity_poly.pdbx_seq_one_letter_code
_entity_poly.pdbx_strand_id
1 'polypeptide(L)'
;MESAFYCAEKTGRQIALVGRSMHRIYKAARQCGYLQNVIEPLDARDARNISREKIVYLCTGSQGEPMGAMTRISNYTHPDVFVERGDAVVFSSKIIPGNEKKLYKLHNQLVREGIEVISEDSEFIHVSGHPNREDLKDMYDWIKPKSVIPVHGEHRHMIEHINFAKEMQVPYPVRVENGDIVKIYPGEKPEVYDKAPSGRLYVDGSISVEEDAKSIKERKNLSSNGLIEATLLSLIHI
;
A
#
# COMPACT_ATOMS: atom_id res chain seq x y z
N MET A 1 2.30 -6.16 -14.22
CA MET A 1 1.24 -6.34 -15.26
C MET A 1 1.83 -6.99 -16.51
N GLU A 2 2.83 -6.40 -17.16
CA GLU A 2 3.48 -6.95 -18.38
C GLU A 2 3.93 -8.41 -18.22
N SER A 3 4.64 -8.73 -17.14
CA SER A 3 5.07 -10.09 -16.83
C SER A 3 3.90 -11.08 -16.74
N ALA A 4 2.74 -10.65 -16.19
CA ALA A 4 1.56 -11.52 -16.12
C ALA A 4 0.97 -11.80 -17.52
N PHE A 5 0.94 -10.80 -18.40
CA PHE A 5 0.54 -10.99 -19.80
C PHE A 5 1.49 -11.94 -20.52
N TYR A 6 2.80 -11.72 -20.36
CA TYR A 6 3.81 -12.59 -20.95
C TYR A 6 3.66 -14.05 -20.47
N CYS A 7 3.50 -14.26 -19.17
CA CYS A 7 3.29 -15.60 -18.61
C CYS A 7 2.00 -16.26 -19.14
N ALA A 8 0.90 -15.51 -19.22
CA ALA A 8 -0.36 -16.02 -19.76
C ALA A 8 -0.19 -16.48 -21.21
N GLU A 9 0.43 -15.65 -22.05
CA GLU A 9 0.71 -15.98 -23.45
C GLU A 9 1.60 -17.22 -23.59
N LYS A 10 2.72 -17.26 -22.85
CA LYS A 10 3.66 -18.39 -22.89
C LYS A 10 3.05 -19.72 -22.43
N THR A 11 2.05 -19.66 -21.56
CA THR A 11 1.35 -20.86 -21.06
C THR A 11 0.05 -21.16 -21.81
N GLY A 12 -0.24 -20.42 -22.89
CA GLY A 12 -1.45 -20.59 -23.70
C GLY A 12 -2.74 -20.29 -22.92
N ARG A 13 -2.66 -19.35 -21.97
CA ARG A 13 -3.78 -18.90 -21.16
C ARG A 13 -4.28 -17.54 -21.62
N GLN A 14 -5.58 -17.31 -21.45
CA GLN A 14 -6.15 -15.99 -21.55
C GLN A 14 -5.95 -15.23 -20.23
N ILE A 15 -6.12 -13.92 -20.25
CA ILE A 15 -6.01 -13.08 -19.05
C ILE A 15 -7.28 -12.26 -18.87
N ALA A 16 -7.75 -12.14 -17.64
CA ALA A 16 -8.88 -11.28 -17.31
C ALA A 16 -8.50 -10.28 -16.22
N LEU A 17 -8.97 -9.04 -16.37
CA LEU A 17 -8.75 -7.98 -15.40
C LEU A 17 -9.90 -7.93 -14.41
N VAL A 18 -9.58 -7.90 -13.11
CA VAL A 18 -10.56 -7.93 -12.03
C VAL A 18 -10.34 -6.74 -11.09
N GLY A 19 -11.30 -5.83 -11.09
CA GLY A 19 -11.25 -4.60 -10.30
C GLY A 19 -10.99 -3.36 -11.15
N ARG A 20 -11.71 -2.28 -10.81
CA ARG A 20 -11.72 -1.02 -11.57
C ARG A 20 -10.35 -0.40 -11.79
N SER A 21 -9.47 -0.50 -10.80
CA SER A 21 -8.10 0.03 -10.92
C SER A 21 -7.24 -0.76 -11.90
N MET A 22 -7.43 -2.08 -12.05
CA MET A 22 -6.72 -2.88 -13.06
C MET A 22 -7.05 -2.40 -14.47
N HIS A 23 -8.32 -2.22 -14.79
CA HIS A 23 -8.74 -1.68 -16.09
C HIS A 23 -8.20 -0.27 -16.34
N ARG A 24 -8.22 0.60 -15.30
CA ARG A 24 -7.71 1.96 -15.43
C ARG A 24 -6.21 1.98 -15.68
N ILE A 25 -5.44 1.16 -14.95
CA ILE A 25 -3.98 1.06 -15.13
C ILE A 25 -3.66 0.48 -16.51
N TYR A 26 -4.36 -0.58 -16.94
CA TYR A 26 -4.19 -1.14 -18.28
C TYR A 26 -4.43 -0.09 -19.37
N LYS A 27 -5.54 0.64 -19.28
CA LYS A 27 -5.88 1.71 -20.24
C LYS A 27 -4.81 2.81 -20.26
N ALA A 28 -4.35 3.26 -19.09
CA ALA A 28 -3.30 4.27 -18.98
C ALA A 28 -1.97 3.76 -19.58
N ALA A 29 -1.59 2.52 -19.28
CA ALA A 29 -0.38 1.90 -19.84
C ALA A 29 -0.44 1.88 -21.38
N ARG A 30 -1.58 1.49 -21.95
CA ARG A 30 -1.80 1.51 -23.41
C ARG A 30 -1.66 2.91 -24.00
N GLN A 31 -2.24 3.91 -23.35
CA GLN A 31 -2.13 5.32 -23.79
C GLN A 31 -0.69 5.85 -23.74
N CYS A 32 0.11 5.36 -22.80
CA CYS A 32 1.53 5.71 -22.67
C CYS A 32 2.47 4.85 -23.54
N GLY A 33 1.94 3.99 -24.43
CA GLY A 33 2.73 3.17 -25.34
C GLY A 33 3.19 1.82 -24.76
N TYR A 34 2.80 1.49 -23.53
CA TYR A 34 3.06 0.18 -22.94
C TYR A 34 1.99 -0.85 -23.33
N LEU A 35 2.26 -2.12 -23.14
CA LEU A 35 1.33 -3.24 -23.38
C LEU A 35 0.70 -3.22 -24.80
N GLN A 36 1.46 -2.79 -25.81
CA GLN A 36 0.94 -2.68 -27.19
C GLN A 36 0.78 -4.03 -27.88
N ASN A 37 1.67 -4.99 -27.58
CA ASN A 37 1.75 -6.27 -28.24
C ASN A 37 1.35 -7.42 -27.28
N VAL A 38 0.39 -7.19 -26.40
CA VAL A 38 -0.15 -8.23 -25.51
C VAL A 38 -1.53 -8.68 -25.98
N ILE A 39 -1.93 -9.89 -25.58
CA ILE A 39 -3.29 -10.38 -25.80
C ILE A 39 -4.30 -9.42 -25.17
N GLU A 40 -5.43 -9.17 -25.81
CA GLU A 40 -6.48 -8.31 -25.25
C GLU A 40 -7.09 -8.99 -24.01
N PRO A 41 -7.09 -8.31 -22.85
CA PRO A 41 -7.64 -8.91 -21.64
C PRO A 41 -9.16 -8.96 -21.68
N LEU A 42 -9.73 -10.00 -21.10
CA LEU A 42 -11.15 -10.17 -20.91
C LEU A 42 -11.65 -9.41 -19.68
N ASP A 43 -12.94 -9.06 -19.69
CA ASP A 43 -13.65 -8.75 -18.45
C ASP A 43 -13.89 -10.02 -17.62
N ALA A 44 -13.97 -9.84 -16.30
CA ALA A 44 -14.21 -10.94 -15.36
C ALA A 44 -15.48 -11.74 -15.69
N ARG A 45 -16.51 -11.08 -16.19
CA ARG A 45 -17.78 -11.71 -16.62
C ARG A 45 -17.59 -12.64 -17.81
N ASP A 46 -16.86 -12.20 -18.83
CA ASP A 46 -16.63 -12.96 -20.05
C ASP A 46 -15.73 -14.15 -19.80
N ALA A 47 -14.79 -14.01 -18.87
CA ALA A 47 -13.86 -15.05 -18.45
C ALA A 47 -14.53 -16.26 -17.76
N ARG A 48 -15.78 -16.15 -17.29
CA ARG A 48 -16.50 -17.26 -16.65
C ARG A 48 -16.65 -18.49 -17.55
N ASN A 49 -16.68 -18.29 -18.85
CA ASN A 49 -16.88 -19.37 -19.82
C ASN A 49 -15.56 -20.03 -20.27
N ILE A 50 -14.43 -19.56 -19.74
CA ILE A 50 -13.12 -20.11 -20.03
C ILE A 50 -12.78 -21.20 -19.02
N SER A 51 -12.23 -22.32 -19.49
CA SER A 51 -11.73 -23.39 -18.59
C SER A 51 -10.72 -22.85 -17.62
N ARG A 52 -10.78 -23.28 -16.36
CA ARG A 52 -9.97 -22.77 -15.25
C ARG A 52 -8.47 -22.82 -15.54
N GLU A 53 -8.00 -23.91 -16.11
CA GLU A 53 -6.60 -24.10 -16.50
C GLU A 53 -6.15 -23.21 -17.66
N LYS A 54 -7.09 -22.51 -18.33
CA LYS A 54 -6.84 -21.63 -19.48
C LYS A 54 -7.00 -20.16 -19.18
N ILE A 55 -7.20 -19.79 -17.92
CA ILE A 55 -7.42 -18.38 -17.53
C ILE A 55 -6.45 -17.95 -16.43
N VAL A 56 -5.99 -16.70 -16.51
CA VAL A 56 -5.29 -15.97 -15.44
C VAL A 56 -6.10 -14.75 -15.06
N TYR A 57 -6.44 -14.61 -13.81
CA TYR A 57 -7.09 -13.42 -13.29
C TYR A 57 -6.07 -12.47 -12.68
N LEU A 58 -5.97 -11.26 -13.21
CA LEU A 58 -5.14 -10.19 -12.65
C LEU A 58 -6.04 -9.27 -11.83
N CYS A 59 -5.93 -9.35 -10.51
CA CYS A 59 -6.88 -8.71 -9.60
C CYS A 59 -6.23 -7.76 -8.61
N THR A 60 -7.06 -6.88 -8.01
CA THR A 60 -6.70 -6.01 -6.89
C THR A 60 -6.90 -6.72 -5.56
N GLY A 61 -6.38 -6.14 -4.48
CA GLY A 61 -6.59 -6.67 -3.12
C GLY A 61 -5.38 -7.35 -2.51
N SER A 62 -4.17 -7.04 -3.01
CA SER A 62 -2.91 -7.64 -2.55
C SER A 62 -2.51 -7.26 -1.12
N GLN A 63 -3.20 -6.30 -0.49
CA GLN A 63 -2.96 -5.86 0.89
C GLN A 63 -4.11 -6.24 1.85
N GLY A 64 -5.01 -7.12 1.42
CA GLY A 64 -6.16 -7.51 2.21
C GLY A 64 -7.19 -6.39 2.41
N GLU A 65 -7.31 -5.48 1.44
CA GLU A 65 -8.29 -4.40 1.48
C GLU A 65 -9.70 -4.97 1.48
N PRO A 66 -10.61 -4.51 2.37
CA PRO A 66 -11.95 -5.08 2.49
C PRO A 66 -12.77 -5.08 1.20
N MET A 67 -12.58 -4.03 0.36
CA MET A 67 -13.25 -3.91 -0.92
C MET A 67 -12.41 -4.38 -2.11
N GLY A 68 -11.23 -4.92 -1.85
CA GLY A 68 -10.34 -5.48 -2.86
C GLY A 68 -10.96 -6.72 -3.52
N ALA A 69 -10.67 -6.93 -4.81
CA ALA A 69 -11.21 -8.07 -5.54
C ALA A 69 -10.80 -9.39 -4.88
N MET A 70 -9.53 -9.55 -4.48
CA MET A 70 -9.04 -10.76 -3.85
C MET A 70 -9.75 -11.09 -2.53
N THR A 71 -10.01 -10.09 -1.69
CA THR A 71 -10.78 -10.27 -0.44
C THR A 71 -12.20 -10.72 -0.73
N ARG A 72 -12.85 -10.18 -1.76
CA ARG A 72 -14.18 -10.60 -2.17
C ARG A 72 -14.20 -12.00 -2.76
N ILE A 73 -13.18 -12.36 -3.53
CA ILE A 73 -13.01 -13.69 -4.12
C ILE A 73 -12.84 -14.73 -3.00
N SER A 74 -11.94 -14.49 -2.05
CA SER A 74 -11.70 -15.40 -0.93
C SER A 74 -12.91 -15.56 0.01
N ASN A 75 -13.79 -14.56 0.09
CA ASN A 75 -15.04 -14.61 0.85
C ASN A 75 -16.23 -15.12 0.04
N TYR A 76 -16.04 -15.56 -1.21
CA TYR A 76 -17.11 -15.99 -2.12
C TYR A 76 -18.20 -14.94 -2.35
N THR A 77 -17.83 -13.65 -2.28
CA THR A 77 -18.73 -12.50 -2.50
C THR A 77 -18.46 -11.76 -3.80
N HIS A 78 -17.46 -12.20 -4.57
CA HIS A 78 -17.22 -11.64 -5.90
C HIS A 78 -18.25 -12.20 -6.89
N PRO A 79 -18.91 -11.34 -7.71
CA PRO A 79 -20.02 -11.79 -8.57
C PRO A 79 -19.56 -12.70 -9.72
N ASP A 80 -18.33 -12.57 -10.17
CA ASP A 80 -17.87 -13.15 -11.43
C ASP A 80 -16.68 -14.11 -11.29
N VAL A 81 -15.92 -14.01 -10.23
CA VAL A 81 -14.69 -14.80 -10.04
C VAL A 81 -14.73 -15.52 -8.70
N PHE A 82 -14.35 -16.77 -8.72
CA PHE A 82 -14.17 -17.61 -7.54
C PHE A 82 -12.93 -18.48 -7.72
N VAL A 83 -12.37 -18.93 -6.61
CA VAL A 83 -11.23 -19.84 -6.52
C VAL A 83 -11.64 -21.12 -5.84
N GLU A 84 -11.04 -22.22 -6.21
CA GLU A 84 -11.32 -23.53 -5.62
C GLU A 84 -10.04 -24.37 -5.49
N ARG A 85 -10.15 -25.48 -4.83
CA ARG A 85 -9.03 -26.41 -4.60
C ARG A 85 -8.27 -26.72 -5.90
N GLY A 86 -6.95 -26.55 -5.86
CA GLY A 86 -6.06 -26.76 -7.03
C GLY A 86 -5.74 -25.50 -7.81
N ASP A 87 -6.38 -24.35 -7.47
CA ASP A 87 -5.93 -23.06 -7.98
C ASP A 87 -4.71 -22.56 -7.22
N ALA A 88 -3.97 -21.65 -7.84
CA ALA A 88 -2.88 -20.91 -7.23
C ALA A 88 -3.15 -19.40 -7.21
N VAL A 89 -2.83 -18.76 -6.12
CA VAL A 89 -2.90 -17.29 -5.96
C VAL A 89 -1.50 -16.74 -5.72
N VAL A 90 -1.04 -15.89 -6.65
CA VAL A 90 0.28 -15.26 -6.61
C VAL A 90 0.15 -13.84 -6.09
N PHE A 91 0.74 -13.55 -4.93
CA PHE A 91 0.82 -12.21 -4.35
C PHE A 91 2.10 -11.52 -4.81
N SER A 92 2.10 -10.96 -6.02
CA SER A 92 3.21 -10.17 -6.58
C SER A 92 3.27 -8.78 -5.95
N SER A 93 3.40 -8.72 -4.63
CA SER A 93 3.43 -7.49 -3.86
C SER A 93 4.11 -7.71 -2.51
N LYS A 94 4.84 -6.72 -2.04
CA LYS A 94 5.38 -6.71 -0.68
C LYS A 94 4.28 -6.42 0.34
N ILE A 95 4.36 -7.04 1.50
CA ILE A 95 3.47 -6.73 2.62
C ILE A 95 3.81 -5.35 3.15
N ILE A 96 2.86 -4.43 3.10
CA ILE A 96 3.01 -3.09 3.68
C ILE A 96 2.88 -3.20 5.20
N PRO A 97 3.85 -2.66 5.98
CA PRO A 97 3.78 -2.67 7.44
C PRO A 97 2.42 -2.17 7.97
N GLY A 98 1.83 -2.95 8.87
CA GLY A 98 0.49 -2.70 9.42
C GLY A 98 -0.65 -3.45 8.72
N ASN A 99 -0.41 -4.07 7.57
CA ASN A 99 -1.41 -4.89 6.87
C ASN A 99 -1.25 -6.41 7.14
N GLU A 100 -0.22 -6.81 7.87
CA GLU A 100 0.17 -8.21 8.09
C GLU A 100 -1.02 -9.06 8.56
N LYS A 101 -1.73 -8.62 9.60
CA LYS A 101 -2.87 -9.35 10.16
C LYS A 101 -3.99 -9.58 9.16
N LYS A 102 -4.28 -8.57 8.32
CA LYS A 102 -5.33 -8.66 7.29
C LYS A 102 -4.92 -9.62 6.19
N LEU A 103 -3.66 -9.52 5.76
CA LEU A 103 -3.13 -10.35 4.69
C LEU A 103 -2.98 -11.80 5.13
N TYR A 104 -2.45 -12.06 6.32
CA TYR A 104 -2.37 -13.43 6.86
C TYR A 104 -3.75 -14.05 7.05
N LYS A 105 -4.77 -13.28 7.44
CA LYS A 105 -6.14 -13.77 7.46
C LYS A 105 -6.60 -14.23 6.08
N LEU A 106 -6.32 -13.43 5.05
CA LEU A 106 -6.63 -13.75 3.65
C LEU A 106 -5.89 -15.00 3.18
N HIS A 107 -4.57 -15.08 3.41
CA HIS A 107 -3.75 -16.25 3.07
C HIS A 107 -4.28 -17.52 3.77
N ASN A 108 -4.53 -17.45 5.08
CA ASN A 108 -5.05 -18.58 5.83
C ASN A 108 -6.42 -19.07 5.31
N GLN A 109 -7.25 -18.16 4.84
CA GLN A 109 -8.54 -18.52 4.24
C GLN A 109 -8.33 -19.28 2.93
N LEU A 110 -7.48 -18.79 2.05
CA LEU A 110 -7.15 -19.46 0.78
C LEU A 110 -6.54 -20.85 1.01
N VAL A 111 -5.55 -20.94 1.88
CA VAL A 111 -4.89 -22.22 2.22
C VAL A 111 -5.89 -23.23 2.82
N ARG A 112 -6.82 -22.78 3.66
CA ARG A 112 -7.87 -23.64 4.25
C ARG A 112 -8.75 -24.28 3.17
N GLU A 113 -9.01 -23.54 2.09
CA GLU A 113 -9.79 -24.05 0.93
C GLU A 113 -8.94 -24.92 -0.02
N GLY A 114 -7.65 -25.13 0.29
CA GLY A 114 -6.74 -25.93 -0.53
C GLY A 114 -6.21 -25.22 -1.76
N ILE A 115 -6.15 -23.89 -1.69
CA ILE A 115 -5.60 -23.03 -2.72
C ILE A 115 -4.12 -22.80 -2.40
N GLU A 116 -3.26 -22.92 -3.38
CA GLU A 116 -1.84 -22.63 -3.27
C GLU A 116 -1.62 -21.11 -3.18
N VAL A 117 -0.89 -20.68 -2.15
CA VAL A 117 -0.54 -19.26 -1.96
C VAL A 117 0.96 -19.09 -2.18
N ILE A 118 1.31 -18.30 -3.20
CA ILE A 118 2.68 -17.97 -3.56
C ILE A 118 2.93 -16.50 -3.23
N SER A 119 3.95 -16.21 -2.43
CA SER A 119 4.31 -14.87 -1.97
C SER A 119 5.80 -14.58 -2.15
N GLU A 120 6.23 -13.35 -1.88
CA GLU A 120 7.66 -12.98 -1.94
C GLU A 120 8.56 -13.78 -0.98
N ASP A 121 7.97 -14.39 0.07
CA ASP A 121 8.69 -15.23 1.02
C ASP A 121 9.02 -16.61 0.44
N SER A 122 8.26 -17.08 -0.55
CA SER A 122 8.41 -18.38 -1.17
C SER A 122 9.11 -18.33 -2.53
N GLU A 123 8.87 -17.28 -3.31
CA GLU A 123 9.37 -17.19 -4.69
C GLU A 123 9.73 -15.74 -5.07
N PHE A 124 10.66 -15.57 -6.00
CA PHE A 124 11.01 -14.25 -6.54
C PHE A 124 9.94 -13.75 -7.52
N ILE A 125 8.87 -13.21 -6.98
CA ILE A 125 7.68 -12.75 -7.74
C ILE A 125 7.40 -11.26 -7.59
N HIS A 126 8.19 -10.55 -6.79
CA HIS A 126 8.05 -9.12 -6.55
C HIS A 126 9.39 -8.40 -6.59
N VAL A 127 9.40 -7.21 -7.16
CA VAL A 127 10.52 -6.26 -7.11
C VAL A 127 10.03 -4.98 -6.47
N SER A 128 10.78 -4.48 -5.50
CA SER A 128 10.44 -3.21 -4.82
C SER A 128 10.35 -2.07 -5.83
N GLY A 129 9.34 -1.23 -5.68
CA GLY A 129 9.23 0.04 -6.40
C GLY A 129 10.06 1.17 -5.77
N HIS A 130 10.64 0.94 -4.59
CA HIS A 130 11.54 1.90 -3.96
C HIS A 130 12.96 1.70 -4.49
N PRO A 131 13.71 2.78 -4.79
CA PRO A 131 15.09 2.68 -5.22
C PRO A 131 15.98 2.13 -4.11
N ASN A 132 16.99 1.36 -4.48
CA ASN A 132 18.08 0.97 -3.60
C ASN A 132 19.16 2.07 -3.55
N ARG A 133 20.23 1.85 -2.79
CA ARG A 133 21.32 2.84 -2.65
C ARG A 133 22.05 3.11 -3.97
N GLU A 134 22.24 2.10 -4.81
CA GLU A 134 22.89 2.26 -6.12
C GLU A 134 22.04 3.09 -7.08
N ASP A 135 20.72 2.83 -7.13
CA ASP A 135 19.79 3.64 -7.93
C ASP A 135 19.79 5.11 -7.48
N LEU A 136 19.87 5.36 -6.17
CA LEU A 136 19.97 6.72 -5.62
C LEU A 136 21.31 7.37 -5.97
N LYS A 137 22.40 6.60 -5.97
CA LYS A 137 23.72 7.07 -6.39
C LYS A 137 23.71 7.51 -7.84
N ASP A 138 23.21 6.67 -8.73
CA ASP A 138 23.08 7.00 -10.14
C ASP A 138 22.24 8.26 -10.34
N MET A 139 21.11 8.38 -9.63
CA MET A 139 20.27 9.58 -9.67
C MET A 139 21.03 10.84 -9.22
N TYR A 140 21.84 10.75 -8.15
CA TYR A 140 22.63 11.88 -7.66
C TYR A 140 23.74 12.24 -8.63
N ASP A 141 24.38 11.25 -9.26
CA ASP A 141 25.40 11.46 -10.27
C ASP A 141 24.84 12.15 -11.53
N TRP A 142 23.63 11.83 -11.91
CA TRP A 142 22.95 12.46 -13.04
C TRP A 142 22.49 13.88 -12.73
N ILE A 143 21.85 14.10 -11.58
CA ILE A 143 21.25 15.39 -11.22
C ILE A 143 22.28 16.35 -10.62
N LYS A 144 23.28 15.84 -9.88
CA LYS A 144 24.26 16.60 -9.09
C LYS A 144 23.58 17.66 -8.22
N PRO A 145 22.70 17.24 -7.29
CA PRO A 145 21.87 18.17 -6.54
C PRO A 145 22.74 19.03 -5.62
N LYS A 146 22.46 20.31 -5.53
CA LYS A 146 23.08 21.21 -4.55
C LYS A 146 22.51 21.02 -3.16
N SER A 147 21.24 20.58 -3.09
CA SER A 147 20.53 20.36 -1.84
C SER A 147 19.66 19.11 -1.93
N VAL A 148 19.52 18.41 -0.81
CA VAL A 148 18.65 17.24 -0.64
C VAL A 148 17.81 17.42 0.61
N ILE A 149 16.52 17.24 0.47
CA ILE A 149 15.54 17.25 1.56
C ILE A 149 14.81 15.92 1.53
N PRO A 150 15.19 14.93 2.37
CA PRO A 150 14.49 13.66 2.44
C PRO A 150 13.07 13.84 2.97
N VAL A 151 12.12 13.15 2.37
CA VAL A 151 10.72 13.13 2.79
C VAL A 151 10.17 11.70 2.76
N HIS A 152 8.98 11.47 3.32
CA HIS A 152 8.29 10.20 3.26
C HIS A 152 9.03 9.05 3.97
N GLY A 153 9.30 9.23 5.25
CA GLY A 153 9.91 8.19 6.09
C GLY A 153 9.90 8.55 7.56
N GLU A 154 10.37 7.64 8.38
CA GLU A 154 10.62 7.87 9.80
C GLU A 154 11.96 8.60 10.00
N HIS A 155 12.20 9.14 11.20
CA HIS A 155 13.44 9.84 11.52
C HIS A 155 14.71 9.06 11.16
N ARG A 156 14.74 7.75 11.41
CA ARG A 156 15.88 6.89 11.04
C ARG A 156 16.14 6.88 9.54
N HIS A 157 15.09 6.83 8.72
CA HIS A 157 15.21 6.84 7.26
C HIS A 157 15.72 8.20 6.77
N MET A 158 15.23 9.32 7.38
CA MET A 158 15.69 10.67 7.05
C MET A 158 17.19 10.83 7.37
N ILE A 159 17.62 10.35 8.54
CA ILE A 159 19.02 10.43 8.96
C ILE A 159 19.92 9.63 8.00
N GLU A 160 19.53 8.40 7.66
CA GLU A 160 20.29 7.57 6.73
C GLU A 160 20.39 8.22 5.35
N HIS A 161 19.32 8.80 4.85
CA HIS A 161 19.34 9.51 3.56
C HIS A 161 20.22 10.77 3.62
N ILE A 162 20.22 11.53 4.73
CA ILE A 162 21.14 12.65 4.94
C ILE A 162 22.60 12.19 4.97
N ASN A 163 22.89 11.07 5.64
CA ASN A 163 24.25 10.51 5.68
C ASN A 163 24.69 10.08 4.27
N PHE A 164 23.82 9.40 3.55
CA PHE A 164 24.08 9.04 2.16
C PHE A 164 24.32 10.27 1.27
N ALA A 165 23.51 11.32 1.41
CA ALA A 165 23.71 12.56 0.65
C ALA A 165 25.09 13.22 0.96
N LYS A 166 25.57 13.13 2.21
CA LYS A 166 26.91 13.59 2.59
C LYS A 166 28.00 12.71 1.96
N GLU A 167 27.85 11.38 1.95
CA GLU A 167 28.75 10.46 1.26
C GLU A 167 28.85 10.80 -0.23
N MET A 168 27.72 11.16 -0.86
CA MET A 168 27.65 11.61 -2.24
C MET A 168 28.08 13.07 -2.43
N GLN A 169 28.66 13.70 -1.41
CA GLN A 169 29.19 15.07 -1.43
C GLN A 169 28.17 16.14 -1.82
N VAL A 170 26.88 15.93 -1.51
CA VAL A 170 25.86 16.95 -1.66
C VAL A 170 26.16 18.13 -0.74
N PRO A 171 26.27 19.38 -1.24
CA PRO A 171 26.68 20.52 -0.43
C PRO A 171 25.75 20.83 0.75
N TYR A 172 24.44 20.70 0.54
CA TYR A 172 23.44 21.13 1.53
C TYR A 172 22.35 20.06 1.74
N PRO A 173 22.65 18.96 2.43
CA PRO A 173 21.62 18.05 2.89
C PRO A 173 20.90 18.66 4.11
N VAL A 174 19.57 18.82 4.00
CA VAL A 174 18.72 19.46 5.03
C VAL A 174 17.79 18.44 5.64
N ARG A 175 17.87 18.26 6.94
CA ARG A 175 16.91 17.47 7.69
C ARG A 175 15.71 18.34 8.04
N VAL A 176 14.52 17.82 7.80
CA VAL A 176 13.26 18.48 8.11
C VAL A 176 12.31 17.56 8.87
N GLU A 177 11.38 18.16 9.57
CA GLU A 177 10.28 17.50 10.26
C GLU A 177 8.92 18.00 9.72
N ASN A 178 7.85 17.29 10.05
CA ASN A 178 6.51 17.75 9.69
C ASN A 178 6.25 19.14 10.31
N GLY A 179 5.77 20.07 9.47
CA GLY A 179 5.51 21.45 9.84
C GLY A 179 6.67 22.39 9.55
N ASP A 180 7.89 21.91 9.33
CA ASP A 180 9.00 22.81 9.02
C ASP A 180 8.78 23.52 7.68
N ILE A 181 8.96 24.84 7.68
CA ILE A 181 8.93 25.68 6.49
C ILE A 181 10.37 25.94 6.07
N VAL A 182 10.73 25.48 4.89
CA VAL A 182 12.10 25.58 4.35
C VAL A 182 12.15 26.65 3.27
N LYS A 183 13.08 27.61 3.42
CA LYS A 183 13.44 28.53 2.34
C LYS A 183 14.42 27.88 1.40
N ILE A 184 14.11 27.90 0.11
CA ILE A 184 14.95 27.39 -0.96
C ILE A 184 15.08 28.50 -2.01
N TYR A 185 16.27 29.09 -2.12
CA TYR A 185 16.58 30.07 -3.15
C TYR A 185 17.73 29.59 -4.06
N PRO A 186 17.68 29.90 -5.35
CA PRO A 186 18.78 29.58 -6.26
C PRO A 186 20.11 30.18 -5.80
N GLY A 187 21.11 29.32 -5.58
CA GLY A 187 22.45 29.74 -5.17
C GLY A 187 22.66 29.91 -3.67
N GLU A 188 21.63 29.79 -2.85
CA GLU A 188 21.72 29.90 -1.39
C GLU A 188 21.61 28.55 -0.73
N LYS A 189 22.09 28.47 0.53
CA LYS A 189 21.91 27.31 1.39
C LYS A 189 20.45 27.28 1.86
N PRO A 190 19.72 26.17 1.67
CA PRO A 190 18.39 26.03 2.26
C PRO A 190 18.44 26.05 3.78
N GLU A 191 17.44 26.69 4.40
CA GLU A 191 17.33 26.76 5.84
C GLU A 191 15.88 26.55 6.30
N VAL A 192 15.71 25.92 7.46
CA VAL A 192 14.43 25.86 8.14
C VAL A 192 14.16 27.26 8.69
N TYR A 193 13.16 27.92 8.13
CA TYR A 193 12.86 29.34 8.42
C TYR A 193 11.80 29.51 9.49
N ASP A 194 10.77 28.63 9.46
CA ASP A 194 9.60 28.77 10.33
C ASP A 194 8.95 27.39 10.52
N LYS A 195 7.92 27.32 11.34
CA LYS A 195 7.20 26.08 11.62
C LYS A 195 5.68 26.31 11.56
N ALA A 196 5.02 25.59 10.66
CA ALA A 196 3.56 25.53 10.62
C ALA A 196 3.03 24.55 11.69
N PRO A 197 1.82 24.74 12.19
CA PRO A 197 1.15 23.77 13.05
C PRO A 197 1.15 22.39 12.38
N SER A 198 1.62 21.39 13.09
CA SER A 198 1.68 19.99 12.63
C SER A 198 1.26 19.07 13.75
N GLY A 199 0.74 17.89 13.42
CA GLY A 199 0.29 16.90 14.39
C GLY A 199 -0.83 16.05 13.83
N ARG A 200 -1.43 15.24 14.68
CA ARG A 200 -2.56 14.39 14.33
C ARG A 200 -3.85 15.02 14.84
N LEU A 201 -4.81 15.12 13.94
CA LEU A 201 -6.19 15.43 14.30
C LEU A 201 -7.01 14.15 14.25
N TYR A 202 -7.76 13.88 15.31
CA TYR A 202 -8.69 12.77 15.39
C TYR A 202 -10.09 13.28 15.08
N VAL A 203 -10.83 12.54 14.28
CA VAL A 203 -12.23 12.83 14.00
C VAL A 203 -13.09 12.13 15.05
N ASP A 204 -13.87 12.87 15.80
CA ASP A 204 -14.84 12.38 16.78
C ASP A 204 -16.24 12.89 16.41
N GLY A 205 -17.00 12.04 15.74
CA GLY A 205 -18.27 12.44 15.13
C GLY A 205 -18.07 13.50 14.04
N SER A 206 -18.55 14.71 14.29
CA SER A 206 -18.45 15.85 13.37
C SER A 206 -17.34 16.86 13.73
N ILE A 207 -16.58 16.61 14.80
CA ILE A 207 -15.52 17.51 15.27
C ILE A 207 -14.15 16.89 15.07
N SER A 208 -13.16 17.77 14.85
CA SER A 208 -11.74 17.38 14.85
C SER A 208 -11.12 17.81 16.17
N VAL A 209 -10.40 16.90 16.81
CA VAL A 209 -9.72 17.12 18.09
C VAL A 209 -8.24 16.78 17.97
N GLU A 210 -7.40 17.50 18.68
CA GLU A 210 -5.96 17.26 18.72
C GLU A 210 -5.63 15.95 19.48
N GLU A 211 -4.48 15.37 19.22
CA GLU A 211 -4.06 14.10 19.83
C GLU A 211 -3.93 14.18 21.35
N ASP A 212 -3.61 15.34 21.87
CA ASP A 212 -3.45 15.60 23.31
C ASP A 212 -4.77 15.98 24.01
N ALA A 213 -5.87 16.09 23.28
CA ALA A 213 -7.18 16.39 23.84
C ALA A 213 -7.57 15.39 24.93
N LYS A 214 -8.25 15.87 25.97
CA LYS A 214 -8.66 15.06 27.12
C LYS A 214 -9.50 13.84 26.71
N SER A 215 -10.42 14.01 25.77
CA SER A 215 -11.26 12.93 25.23
C SER A 215 -10.44 11.80 24.59
N ILE A 216 -9.37 12.13 23.89
CA ILE A 216 -8.48 11.14 23.28
C ILE A 216 -7.66 10.41 24.33
N LYS A 217 -7.13 11.13 25.33
CA LYS A 217 -6.40 10.53 26.46
C LYS A 217 -7.29 9.60 27.28
N GLU A 218 -8.52 9.99 27.57
CA GLU A 218 -9.50 9.17 28.27
C GLU A 218 -9.83 7.89 27.48
N ARG A 219 -10.09 7.98 26.18
CA ARG A 219 -10.31 6.78 25.32
C ARG A 219 -9.11 5.84 25.31
N LYS A 220 -7.89 6.36 25.23
CA LYS A 220 -6.68 5.53 25.35
C LYS A 220 -6.62 4.82 26.71
N ASN A 221 -6.94 5.50 27.78
CA ASN A 221 -6.99 4.89 29.12
C ASN A 221 -8.08 3.83 29.25
N LEU A 222 -9.28 4.09 28.70
CA LEU A 222 -10.38 3.10 28.70
C LEU A 222 -10.02 1.81 27.96
N SER A 223 -9.23 1.89 26.89
CA SER A 223 -8.82 0.72 26.11
C SER A 223 -7.92 -0.25 26.88
N SER A 224 -7.21 0.22 27.91
CA SER A 224 -6.31 -0.58 28.74
C SER A 224 -6.88 -0.89 30.14
N ASN A 225 -7.67 0.03 30.69
CA ASN A 225 -8.17 -0.07 32.07
C ASN A 225 -9.64 -0.52 32.16
N GLY A 226 -10.37 -0.47 31.04
CA GLY A 226 -11.79 -0.74 31.00
C GLY A 226 -12.66 0.39 31.55
N LEU A 227 -13.97 0.18 31.55
CA LEU A 227 -14.99 1.11 32.10
C LEU A 227 -15.98 0.32 32.90
N ILE A 228 -16.33 0.82 34.06
CA ILE A 228 -17.47 0.32 34.86
C ILE A 228 -18.46 1.49 35.03
N GLU A 229 -19.70 1.29 34.58
CA GLU A 229 -20.78 2.23 34.77
C GLU A 229 -21.78 1.62 35.78
N ALA A 230 -22.17 2.38 36.82
CA ALA A 230 -23.18 1.99 37.77
C ALA A 230 -24.27 3.06 37.85
N THR A 231 -25.49 2.70 37.50
CA THR A 231 -26.66 3.61 37.62
C THR A 231 -27.46 3.23 38.88
N LEU A 232 -27.60 4.17 39.81
CA LEU A 232 -28.39 4.01 41.03
C LEU A 232 -29.71 4.78 40.87
N LEU A 233 -30.81 4.07 40.91
CA LEU A 233 -32.15 4.64 40.97
C LEU A 233 -32.64 4.62 42.42
N SER A 234 -32.82 5.78 43.04
CA SER A 234 -33.45 5.91 44.30
C SER A 234 -34.95 6.18 44.12
N LEU A 235 -35.80 5.28 44.55
CA LEU A 235 -37.23 5.50 44.64
C LEU A 235 -37.53 6.07 46.05
N ILE A 236 -37.85 7.37 46.12
CA ILE A 236 -38.36 7.98 47.32
C ILE A 236 -39.86 7.68 47.34
N HIS A 237 -40.29 6.83 48.26
CA HIS A 237 -41.69 6.67 48.53
C HIS A 237 -42.12 7.85 49.41
N ILE A 238 -43.06 8.66 48.92
CA ILE A 238 -43.80 9.67 49.66
C ILE A 238 -45.00 8.97 50.32
#